data_7e6267f3c4b759cb689dc2791886e9f6
#
_entry.id   7e6267f3c4b759cb689dc2791886e9f6
#
_cell.length_a   1.000
_cell.length_b   1.000
_cell.length_c   1.000
_cell.angle_alpha   90.00
_cell.angle_beta   90.00
_cell.angle_gamma   90.00
#
_symmetry.space_group_name_H-M   'P 1'
#
loop_
_entity.id
_entity.type
_entity.pdbx_description
1 polymer ?
#
loop_
_entity_poly.entity_id
_entity_poly.type
_entity_poly.pdbx_seq_one_letter_code
_entity_poly.pdbx_strand_id
1 'polypeptide(L)'
;KEIKMEEIAFDDLDALNANVSEDWSDWGPEFELSQEKINAFADLTGDHQWIHIDEEKAKAGPFGTTIAHGFFTLSLVPVLSMMLEGSSGARLKGFQNVINYGGDRLRFLAPVPAGSTVHARTRMKEAKEHKAGTLILTEIAIHVKGSETPSVLYESLSLFQG
;
A
#
# COMPACT_ATOMS: atom_id res chain seq x y z
N LYS A 1 -17.59 -21.57 -5.10
CA LYS A 1 -16.31 -22.26 -5.36
C LYS A 1 -15.27 -21.50 -4.57
N GLU A 2 -14.73 -22.10 -3.51
CA GLU A 2 -13.52 -21.60 -2.85
C GLU A 2 -12.41 -21.59 -3.89
N ILE A 3 -11.88 -20.42 -4.20
CA ILE A 3 -10.65 -20.30 -4.98
C ILE A 3 -9.55 -20.74 -4.01
N LYS A 4 -9.02 -21.94 -4.23
CA LYS A 4 -7.88 -22.45 -3.48
C LYS A 4 -6.68 -21.63 -3.94
N MET A 5 -6.26 -20.64 -3.12
CA MET A 5 -5.03 -19.89 -3.40
C MET A 5 -3.84 -20.86 -3.32
N GLU A 6 -2.96 -20.77 -4.31
CA GLU A 6 -1.73 -21.53 -4.33
C GLU A 6 -0.83 -21.09 -3.16
N GLU A 7 -0.27 -22.04 -2.42
CA GLU A 7 0.67 -21.77 -1.34
C GLU A 7 2.10 -21.92 -1.85
N ILE A 8 2.91 -20.85 -1.75
CA ILE A 8 4.31 -20.83 -2.16
C ILE A 8 5.20 -20.66 -0.92
N ALA A 9 6.25 -21.45 -0.81
CA ALA A 9 7.25 -21.26 0.23
C ALA A 9 7.97 -19.91 0.00
N PHE A 10 8.20 -19.15 1.09
CA PHE A 10 8.80 -17.81 1.00
C PHE A 10 10.22 -17.81 0.43
N ASP A 11 10.89 -18.96 0.45
CA ASP A 11 12.27 -19.20 -0.03
C ASP A 11 12.34 -19.96 -1.37
N ASP A 12 11.19 -20.31 -1.95
CA ASP A 12 11.12 -20.88 -3.30
C ASP A 12 11.16 -19.77 -4.36
N LEU A 13 12.38 -19.33 -4.67
CA LEU A 13 12.61 -18.23 -5.61
C LEU A 13 12.07 -18.49 -7.01
N ASP A 14 12.12 -19.76 -7.48
CA ASP A 14 11.62 -20.12 -8.81
C ASP A 14 10.09 -19.98 -8.87
N ALA A 15 9.38 -20.52 -7.88
CA ALA A 15 7.94 -20.39 -7.80
C ALA A 15 7.51 -18.93 -7.58
N LEU A 16 8.24 -18.15 -6.75
CA LEU A 16 7.97 -16.74 -6.54
C LEU A 16 8.12 -15.94 -7.83
N ASN A 17 9.23 -16.12 -8.56
CA ASN A 17 9.48 -15.39 -9.79
C ASN A 17 8.56 -15.85 -10.94
N ALA A 18 8.02 -17.06 -10.90
CA ALA A 18 6.96 -17.48 -11.83
C ALA A 18 5.65 -16.69 -11.62
N ASN A 19 5.45 -16.07 -10.46
CA ASN A 19 4.31 -15.20 -10.14
C ASN A 19 4.56 -13.71 -10.42
N VAL A 20 5.74 -13.34 -10.93
CA VAL A 20 6.00 -11.96 -11.40
C VAL A 20 5.10 -11.67 -12.60
N SER A 21 4.39 -10.56 -12.54
CA SER A 21 3.43 -10.17 -13.57
C SER A 21 3.37 -8.66 -13.76
N GLU A 22 3.05 -8.24 -14.99
CA GLU A 22 2.69 -6.86 -15.26
C GLU A 22 1.19 -6.58 -14.96
N ASP A 23 0.39 -7.62 -14.79
CA ASP A 23 -1.01 -7.50 -14.42
C ASP A 23 -1.15 -7.15 -12.93
N TRP A 24 -2.09 -6.28 -12.65
CA TRP A 24 -2.45 -5.92 -11.28
C TRP A 24 -3.33 -7.01 -10.65
N SER A 25 -3.17 -7.19 -9.33
CA SER A 25 -4.10 -7.99 -8.53
C SER A 25 -5.52 -7.42 -8.57
N ASP A 26 -6.49 -8.18 -8.09
CA ASP A 26 -7.77 -7.63 -7.68
C ASP A 26 -7.58 -6.54 -6.62
N TRP A 27 -8.63 -5.72 -6.43
CA TRP A 27 -8.62 -4.69 -5.40
C TRP A 27 -8.60 -5.30 -3.99
N GLY A 28 -7.74 -4.79 -3.14
CA GLY A 28 -7.67 -5.12 -1.73
C GLY A 28 -8.81 -4.49 -0.91
N PRO A 29 -8.72 -4.63 0.44
CA PRO A 29 -9.68 -4.03 1.36
C PRO A 29 -9.82 -2.51 1.17
N GLU A 30 -10.98 -2.00 1.54
CA GLU A 30 -11.29 -0.59 1.53
C GLU A 30 -11.00 0.05 2.89
N PHE A 31 -10.54 1.30 2.88
CA PHE A 31 -10.30 2.08 4.08
C PHE A 31 -10.79 3.52 3.90
N GLU A 32 -11.62 4.01 4.81
CA GLU A 32 -12.09 5.39 4.82
C GLU A 32 -11.09 6.29 5.55
N LEU A 33 -10.64 7.36 4.87
CA LEU A 33 -9.82 8.42 5.46
C LEU A 33 -10.72 9.58 5.93
N SER A 34 -11.37 9.42 7.08
CA SER A 34 -12.17 10.49 7.68
C SER A 34 -11.31 11.66 8.15
N GLN A 35 -11.90 12.85 8.29
CA GLN A 35 -11.20 14.01 8.84
C GLN A 35 -10.65 13.74 10.24
N GLU A 36 -11.38 12.99 11.07
CA GLU A 36 -10.93 12.60 12.41
C GLU A 36 -9.62 11.83 12.39
N LYS A 37 -9.49 10.85 11.47
CA LYS A 37 -8.26 10.06 11.30
C LYS A 37 -7.11 10.92 10.78
N ILE A 38 -7.40 11.86 9.88
CA ILE A 38 -6.40 12.81 9.37
C ILE A 38 -5.90 13.71 10.50
N ASN A 39 -6.79 14.22 11.34
CA ASN A 39 -6.41 15.02 12.51
C ASN A 39 -5.55 14.20 13.50
N ALA A 40 -5.93 12.96 13.77
CA ALA A 40 -5.15 12.07 14.63
C ALA A 40 -3.74 11.80 14.07
N PHE A 41 -3.60 11.63 12.75
CA PHE A 41 -2.30 11.48 12.10
C PHE A 41 -1.48 12.78 12.19
N ALA A 42 -2.10 13.95 12.02
CA ALA A 42 -1.46 15.25 12.20
C ALA A 42 -0.92 15.41 13.63
N ASP A 43 -1.71 15.04 14.64
CA ASP A 43 -1.30 15.09 16.04
C ASP A 43 -0.15 14.12 16.35
N LEU A 44 -0.20 12.92 15.79
CA LEU A 44 0.83 11.90 15.97
C LEU A 44 2.18 12.31 15.38
N THR A 45 2.16 12.96 14.20
CA THR A 45 3.37 13.26 13.43
C THR A 45 3.86 14.69 13.58
N GLY A 46 3.01 15.59 14.09
CA GLY A 46 3.28 17.03 14.17
C GLY A 46 3.04 17.79 12.86
N ASP A 47 2.56 17.14 11.80
CA ASP A 47 2.26 17.80 10.54
C ASP A 47 0.84 18.38 10.54
N HIS A 48 0.74 19.60 11.10
CA HIS A 48 -0.50 20.35 11.20
C HIS A 48 -0.66 21.37 10.05
N GLN A 49 -0.19 21.06 8.86
CA GLN A 49 -0.38 21.93 7.71
C GLN A 49 -1.89 22.13 7.45
N TRP A 50 -2.28 23.36 7.18
CA TRP A 50 -3.69 23.75 7.04
C TRP A 50 -4.47 22.95 5.98
N ILE A 51 -3.79 22.49 4.93
CA ILE A 51 -4.42 21.68 3.86
C ILE A 51 -4.99 20.37 4.40
N HIS A 52 -4.55 19.91 5.58
CA HIS A 52 -4.98 18.66 6.19
C HIS A 52 -6.04 18.87 7.28
N ILE A 53 -5.95 19.98 8.05
CA ILE A 53 -6.72 20.10 9.30
C ILE A 53 -7.66 21.32 9.35
N ASP A 54 -7.51 22.30 8.46
CA ASP A 54 -8.33 23.52 8.46
C ASP A 54 -9.37 23.47 7.34
N GLU A 55 -10.55 22.91 7.65
CA GLU A 55 -11.63 22.69 6.68
C GLU A 55 -12.11 24.02 6.06
N GLU A 56 -12.19 25.10 6.85
CA GLU A 56 -12.68 26.38 6.34
C GLU A 56 -11.68 27.02 5.37
N LYS A 57 -10.41 26.97 5.71
CA LYS A 57 -9.35 27.47 4.81
C LYS A 57 -9.21 26.60 3.57
N ALA A 58 -9.34 25.27 3.72
CA ALA A 58 -9.22 24.34 2.62
C ALA A 58 -10.33 24.48 1.56
N LYS A 59 -11.54 24.89 1.95
CA LYS A 59 -12.64 25.20 1.01
C LYS A 59 -12.25 26.25 -0.03
N ALA A 60 -11.46 27.24 0.37
CA ALA A 60 -10.95 28.29 -0.52
C ALA A 60 -9.58 27.92 -1.14
N GLY A 61 -9.04 26.79 -0.79
CA GLY A 61 -7.73 26.31 -1.23
C GLY A 61 -7.77 25.57 -2.59
N PRO A 62 -6.61 25.09 -3.06
CA PRO A 62 -6.48 24.49 -4.38
C PRO A 62 -7.24 23.17 -4.56
N PHE A 63 -7.59 22.49 -3.48
CA PHE A 63 -8.27 21.18 -3.51
C PHE A 63 -9.79 21.31 -3.20
N GLY A 64 -10.26 22.47 -2.73
CA GLY A 64 -11.66 22.70 -2.36
C GLY A 64 -12.13 21.98 -1.10
N THR A 65 -11.27 21.21 -0.47
CA THR A 65 -11.48 20.47 0.78
C THR A 65 -10.13 20.15 1.40
N THR A 66 -10.13 19.68 2.64
CA THR A 66 -8.93 19.08 3.25
C THR A 66 -8.58 17.77 2.55
N ILE A 67 -7.30 17.45 2.57
CA ILE A 67 -6.75 16.22 1.99
C ILE A 67 -5.95 15.44 3.03
N ALA A 68 -5.90 14.12 2.90
CA ALA A 68 -5.05 13.30 3.73
C ALA A 68 -3.57 13.58 3.44
N HIS A 69 -2.72 13.41 4.46
CA HIS A 69 -1.28 13.42 4.28
C HIS A 69 -0.87 12.30 3.33
N GLY A 70 0.05 12.56 2.43
CA GLY A 70 0.59 11.53 1.56
C GLY A 70 1.18 10.37 2.36
N PHE A 71 1.92 10.66 3.43
CA PHE A 71 2.49 9.64 4.32
C PHE A 71 1.44 8.89 5.12
N PHE A 72 0.29 9.50 5.46
CA PHE A 72 -0.82 8.76 6.05
C PHE A 72 -1.36 7.73 5.06
N THR A 73 -1.63 8.14 3.83
CA THR A 73 -2.09 7.22 2.77
C THR A 73 -1.08 6.10 2.54
N LEU A 74 0.22 6.40 2.49
CA LEU A 74 1.28 5.40 2.37
C LEU A 74 1.30 4.43 3.56
N SER A 75 1.10 4.93 4.79
CA SER A 75 1.11 4.10 6.01
C SER A 75 0.00 3.05 6.04
N LEU A 76 -1.01 3.16 5.16
CA LEU A 76 -2.11 2.20 5.04
C LEU A 76 -1.74 0.98 4.17
N VAL A 77 -0.56 0.93 3.57
CA VAL A 77 -0.11 -0.21 2.75
C VAL A 77 -0.37 -1.56 3.42
N PRO A 78 -0.04 -1.79 4.70
CA PRO A 78 -0.29 -3.09 5.32
C PRO A 78 -1.76 -3.50 5.36
N VAL A 79 -2.67 -2.57 5.59
CA VAL A 79 -4.11 -2.87 5.66
C VAL A 79 -4.74 -2.97 4.28
N LEU A 80 -4.23 -2.21 3.29
CA LEU A 80 -4.80 -2.16 1.94
C LEU A 80 -4.30 -3.27 1.01
N SER A 81 -3.07 -3.75 1.22
CA SER A 81 -2.43 -4.70 0.31
C SER A 81 -2.55 -6.15 0.74
N MET A 82 -3.09 -6.43 1.95
CA MET A 82 -3.06 -7.78 2.54
C MET A 82 -1.67 -8.44 2.36
N MET A 83 -0.60 -7.68 2.64
CA MET A 83 0.80 -8.11 2.40
C MET A 83 1.14 -9.48 2.99
N LEU A 84 0.36 -9.95 3.96
CA LEU A 84 0.53 -11.26 4.58
C LEU A 84 -0.22 -12.39 3.85
N GLU A 85 -1.11 -12.06 2.91
CA GLU A 85 -1.95 -13.05 2.21
C GLU A 85 -1.54 -13.27 0.74
N GLY A 86 -0.47 -12.61 0.29
CA GLY A 86 0.04 -12.73 -1.07
C GLY A 86 -0.69 -11.86 -2.09
N SER A 87 -0.02 -10.83 -2.55
CA SER A 87 -0.54 -9.87 -3.53
C SER A 87 -0.58 -10.37 -4.97
N SER A 88 -0.16 -11.61 -5.21
CA SER A 88 -0.06 -12.23 -6.53
C SER A 88 -1.02 -13.40 -6.77
N GLY A 89 -2.04 -13.55 -5.92
CA GLY A 89 -2.92 -14.72 -5.98
C GLY A 89 -2.36 -15.98 -5.32
N ALA A 90 -1.14 -15.92 -4.79
CA ALA A 90 -0.51 -16.97 -4.01
C ALA A 90 -0.31 -16.54 -2.56
N ARG A 91 -0.48 -17.45 -1.63
CA ARG A 91 -0.21 -17.24 -0.20
C ARG A 91 1.21 -17.69 0.13
N LEU A 92 2.02 -16.80 0.69
CA LEU A 92 3.35 -17.17 1.16
C LEU A 92 3.27 -17.94 2.47
N LYS A 93 4.12 -18.96 2.60
CA LYS A 93 4.21 -19.78 3.80
C LYS A 93 5.66 -20.03 4.25
N GLY A 94 5.82 -20.49 5.48
CA GLY A 94 7.12 -20.91 6.04
C GLY A 94 7.96 -19.79 6.62
N PHE A 95 7.54 -18.52 6.51
CA PHE A 95 8.23 -17.40 7.16
C PHE A 95 7.76 -17.19 8.61
N GLN A 96 8.62 -16.61 9.43
CA GLN A 96 8.34 -16.21 10.80
C GLN A 96 8.13 -14.71 10.93
N ASN A 97 8.88 -13.92 10.13
CA ASN A 97 8.84 -12.47 10.15
C ASN A 97 8.75 -11.90 8.74
N VAL A 98 8.08 -10.76 8.63
CA VAL A 98 8.13 -9.88 7.45
C VAL A 98 8.59 -8.52 7.90
N ILE A 99 9.72 -8.08 7.36
CA ILE A 99 10.30 -6.77 7.69
C ILE A 99 10.04 -5.83 6.52
N ASN A 100 9.52 -4.65 6.83
CA ASN A 100 9.49 -3.54 5.89
C ASN A 100 10.93 -3.04 5.68
N TYR A 101 11.60 -3.57 4.65
CA TYR A 101 13.02 -3.37 4.42
C TYR A 101 13.32 -2.01 3.79
N GLY A 102 12.40 -1.50 2.99
CA GLY A 102 12.54 -0.22 2.33
C GLY A 102 11.52 -0.01 1.22
N GLY A 103 11.79 0.97 0.39
CA GLY A 103 10.94 1.25 -0.75
C GLY A 103 11.60 2.16 -1.76
N ASP A 104 11.19 1.99 -3.00
CA ASP A 104 11.66 2.75 -4.13
C ASP A 104 10.50 3.41 -4.87
N ARG A 105 10.82 4.36 -5.74
CA ARG A 105 9.89 5.01 -6.69
C ARG A 105 8.58 5.50 -6.06
N LEU A 106 8.63 5.97 -4.81
CA LEU A 106 7.45 6.58 -4.18
C LEU A 106 7.04 7.86 -4.91
N ARG A 107 5.77 7.93 -5.28
CA ARG A 107 5.13 9.13 -5.85
C ARG A 107 3.75 9.34 -5.26
N PHE A 108 3.45 10.59 -4.92
CA PHE A 108 2.13 11.07 -4.58
C PHE A 108 1.56 11.78 -5.81
N LEU A 109 0.66 11.13 -6.53
CA LEU A 109 0.22 11.55 -7.87
C LEU A 109 -1.10 12.32 -7.87
N ALA A 110 -1.98 12.01 -6.93
CA ALA A 110 -3.27 12.68 -6.77
C ALA A 110 -3.62 12.86 -5.29
N PRO A 111 -4.29 13.94 -4.91
CA PRO A 111 -4.74 14.15 -3.53
C PRO A 111 -5.79 13.11 -3.13
N VAL A 112 -5.86 12.83 -1.83
CA VAL A 112 -6.93 12.03 -1.22
C VAL A 112 -7.80 12.98 -0.41
N PRO A 113 -8.98 13.41 -0.90
CA PRO A 113 -9.89 14.27 -0.15
C PRO A 113 -10.32 13.60 1.16
N ALA A 114 -10.47 14.39 2.22
CA ALA A 114 -11.00 13.90 3.48
C ALA A 114 -12.38 13.27 3.29
N GLY A 115 -12.63 12.13 3.96
CA GLY A 115 -13.83 11.33 3.80
C GLY A 115 -13.83 10.37 2.60
N SER A 116 -12.74 10.36 1.81
CA SER A 116 -12.62 9.40 0.71
C SER A 116 -12.36 7.98 1.23
N THR A 117 -12.86 7.02 0.48
CA THR A 117 -12.49 5.61 0.63
C THR A 117 -11.36 5.29 -0.33
N VAL A 118 -10.30 4.66 0.16
CA VAL A 118 -9.16 4.19 -0.64
C VAL A 118 -9.11 2.67 -0.65
N HIS A 119 -8.52 2.14 -1.71
CA HIS A 119 -8.19 0.73 -1.87
C HIS A 119 -6.88 0.61 -2.65
N ALA A 120 -6.25 -0.54 -2.60
CA ALA A 120 -5.00 -0.77 -3.31
C ALA A 120 -5.08 -2.02 -4.18
N ARG A 121 -4.21 -2.06 -5.17
CA ARG A 121 -3.86 -3.25 -5.94
C ARG A 121 -2.35 -3.35 -6.04
N THR A 122 -1.88 -4.55 -6.21
CA THR A 122 -0.46 -4.84 -6.14
C THR A 122 -0.04 -5.75 -7.28
N ARG A 123 1.27 -5.76 -7.57
CA ARG A 123 1.88 -6.75 -8.45
C ARG A 123 3.30 -7.04 -8.01
N MET A 124 3.68 -8.30 -8.01
CA MET A 124 5.05 -8.71 -7.71
C MET A 124 5.96 -8.37 -8.89
N LYS A 125 7.08 -7.74 -8.62
CA LYS A 125 8.07 -7.35 -9.63
C LYS A 125 9.31 -8.22 -9.60
N GLU A 126 9.74 -8.68 -8.44
CA GLU A 126 10.94 -9.48 -8.27
C GLU A 126 10.92 -10.20 -6.92
N ALA A 127 11.46 -11.40 -6.87
CA ALA A 127 11.89 -12.06 -5.63
C ALA A 127 13.35 -12.50 -5.78
N LYS A 128 14.16 -12.19 -4.77
CA LYS A 128 15.59 -12.52 -4.79
C LYS A 128 16.11 -12.95 -3.43
N GLU A 129 17.20 -13.72 -3.46
CA GLU A 129 17.90 -14.12 -2.26
C GLU A 129 18.50 -12.89 -1.54
N HIS A 130 18.40 -12.90 -0.23
CA HIS A 130 19.07 -11.97 0.65
C HIS A 130 19.73 -12.74 1.80
N LYS A 131 20.88 -12.25 2.31
CA LYS A 131 21.62 -12.90 3.42
C LYS A 131 20.79 -13.26 4.66
N ALA A 132 19.64 -12.63 4.83
CA ALA A 132 18.76 -12.81 5.98
C ALA A 132 17.38 -13.38 5.60
N GLY A 133 17.19 -13.88 4.37
CA GLY A 133 15.92 -14.43 3.91
C GLY A 133 15.64 -14.14 2.45
N THR A 134 14.39 -13.88 2.10
CA THR A 134 13.96 -13.55 0.73
C THR A 134 13.46 -12.13 0.67
N LEU A 135 14.03 -11.34 -0.24
CA LEU A 135 13.60 -9.97 -0.51
C LEU A 135 12.62 -9.96 -1.69
N ILE A 136 11.41 -9.45 -1.44
CA ILE A 136 10.36 -9.34 -2.45
C ILE A 136 10.08 -7.87 -2.75
N LEU A 137 10.15 -7.53 -4.03
CA LEU A 137 9.76 -6.22 -4.56
C LEU A 137 8.33 -6.30 -5.07
N THR A 138 7.45 -5.50 -4.48
CA THR A 138 6.04 -5.40 -4.85
C THR A 138 5.69 -3.96 -5.21
N GLU A 139 5.16 -3.76 -6.39
CA GLU A 139 4.58 -2.46 -6.77
C GLU A 139 3.14 -2.35 -6.25
N ILE A 140 2.84 -1.23 -5.62
CA ILE A 140 1.56 -0.96 -4.95
C ILE A 140 0.99 0.34 -5.50
N ALA A 141 -0.26 0.29 -5.95
CA ALA A 141 -1.03 1.46 -6.37
C ALA A 141 -2.23 1.65 -5.44
N ILE A 142 -2.26 2.77 -4.71
CA ILE A 142 -3.38 3.15 -3.86
C ILE A 142 -4.21 4.19 -4.60
N HIS A 143 -5.52 3.93 -4.73
CA HIS A 143 -6.45 4.81 -5.40
C HIS A 143 -7.55 5.27 -4.45
N VAL A 144 -8.04 6.48 -4.66
CA VAL A 144 -9.40 6.83 -4.20
C VAL A 144 -10.37 5.99 -5.01
N LYS A 145 -11.33 5.35 -4.35
CA LYS A 145 -12.33 4.51 -5.01
C LYS A 145 -13.07 5.30 -6.09
N GLY A 146 -13.09 4.75 -7.31
CA GLY A 146 -13.66 5.40 -8.48
C GLY A 146 -12.70 6.32 -9.25
N SER A 147 -11.47 6.52 -8.77
CA SER A 147 -10.44 7.27 -9.51
C SER A 147 -9.56 6.33 -10.32
N GLU A 148 -9.32 6.68 -11.58
CA GLU A 148 -8.38 5.96 -12.45
C GLU A 148 -6.92 6.27 -12.13
N THR A 149 -6.64 7.48 -11.63
CA THR A 149 -5.29 7.90 -11.26
C THR A 149 -4.97 7.44 -9.83
N PRO A 150 -3.86 6.73 -9.61
CA PRO A 150 -3.45 6.38 -8.27
C PRO A 150 -3.08 7.63 -7.46
N SER A 151 -3.45 7.65 -6.20
CA SER A 151 -2.98 8.67 -5.25
C SER A 151 -1.55 8.42 -4.80
N VAL A 152 -1.20 7.14 -4.62
CA VAL A 152 0.16 6.69 -4.27
C VAL A 152 0.58 5.58 -5.21
N LEU A 153 1.78 5.70 -5.75
CA LEU A 153 2.49 4.62 -6.44
C LEU A 153 3.80 4.37 -5.70
N TYR A 154 4.07 3.11 -5.36
CA TYR A 154 5.16 2.77 -4.47
C TYR A 154 5.69 1.36 -4.74
N GLU A 155 7.00 1.19 -4.80
CA GLU A 155 7.67 -0.11 -4.83
C GLU A 155 8.12 -0.47 -3.42
N SER A 156 7.42 -1.40 -2.78
CA SER A 156 7.73 -1.90 -1.44
C SER A 156 8.76 -3.01 -1.50
N LEU A 157 9.80 -2.91 -0.67
CA LEU A 157 10.77 -3.96 -0.44
C LEU A 157 10.47 -4.64 0.91
N SER A 158 10.02 -5.88 0.85
CA SER A 158 9.70 -6.69 2.03
C SER A 158 10.68 -7.84 2.17
N LEU A 159 11.28 -7.97 3.35
CA LEU A 159 12.20 -9.06 3.67
C LEU A 159 11.48 -10.13 4.49
N PHE A 160 11.30 -11.30 3.89
CA PHE A 160 10.72 -12.48 4.53
C PHE A 160 11.83 -13.32 5.16
N GLN A 161 11.65 -13.69 6.42
CA GLN A 161 12.61 -14.47 7.21
C GLN A 161 11.93 -15.69 7.80
N GLY A 162 12.59 -16.85 7.76
CA GLY A 162 12.16 -18.12 8.34
C GLY A 162 13.13 -18.67 9.35
#